data_9aecc615e7b73986b513c537fddd9182
#
_entry.id   9aecc615e7b73986b513c537fddd9182
#
_cell.length_a   1.000
_cell.length_b   1.000
_cell.length_c   1.000
_cell.angle_alpha   90.00
_cell.angle_beta   90.00
_cell.angle_gamma   90.00
#
_symmetry.space_group_name_H-M   'P 1'
#
loop_
_entity.id
_entity.type
_entity.pdbx_description
1 polymer ?
#
loop_
_entity_poly.entity_id
_entity_poly.type
_entity_poly.pdbx_seq_one_letter_code
_entity_poly.pdbx_strand_id
1 'polypeptide(L)'
;MVNNSYRAEYLNRLERALSDTDWRLLWFALMQTHTHLGLVAGKDPLNKWLIVLHTGFAVWLNLNGRRKGLRTRGPVFAGRPLTLNFSDESAGYLAAYIHNNPVRARLVKSPSNSTWTSHRAYLGLDPRPKCLDVKRGLEITGNEDTATGRLAFHEFVLSRIGDYTCRGFAVKELAKVRESLRDQLSPAVELCSPTIDKTSVHYDFDVPRGICLRRNFRGTPDQVLHLVAELTGVSTEEIRGRARNRAVVRARRVAVLAWRRLDRSLVEMSAAMSISRPAATWLIQHLDPSDPDIEILVSRILNALTSSQ
;
A
#
# COMPACT_ATOMS: atom_id res chain seq x y z
N MET A 1 3.04 -8.31 2.09
CA MET A 1 3.96 -9.47 2.17
C MET A 1 4.64 -9.47 3.53
N VAL A 2 4.09 -10.21 4.46
CA VAL A 2 4.47 -10.14 5.89
C VAL A 2 5.74 -10.92 6.20
N ASN A 3 6.09 -11.90 5.38
CA ASN A 3 7.20 -12.82 5.63
C ASN A 3 8.25 -12.71 4.52
N ASN A 4 9.52 -12.84 4.89
CA ASN A 4 10.64 -12.80 3.95
C ASN A 4 10.52 -13.89 2.86
N SER A 5 10.01 -15.07 3.19
CA SER A 5 9.75 -16.13 2.19
C SER A 5 8.72 -15.73 1.14
N TYR A 6 7.74 -14.87 1.50
CA TYR A 6 6.73 -14.40 0.56
C TYR A 6 7.30 -13.37 -0.42
N ARG A 7 8.18 -12.50 0.08
CA ARG A 7 8.88 -11.53 -0.77
C ARG A 7 9.84 -12.21 -1.72
N ALA A 8 10.60 -13.19 -1.23
CA ALA A 8 11.50 -13.99 -2.06
C ALA A 8 10.73 -14.73 -3.17
N GLU A 9 9.61 -15.37 -2.83
CA GLU A 9 8.78 -16.05 -3.84
C GLU A 9 8.16 -15.08 -4.85
N TYR A 10 7.73 -13.89 -4.39
CA TYR A 10 7.21 -12.88 -5.32
C TYR A 10 8.30 -12.44 -6.31
N LEU A 11 9.53 -12.21 -5.82
CA LEU A 11 10.66 -11.82 -6.66
C LEU A 11 11.03 -12.93 -7.66
N ASN A 12 11.06 -14.19 -7.22
CA ASN A 12 11.31 -15.34 -8.10
C ASN A 12 10.25 -15.46 -9.21
N ARG A 13 8.98 -15.19 -8.87
CA ARG A 13 7.90 -15.20 -9.87
C ARG A 13 7.95 -14.01 -10.81
N LEU A 14 8.33 -12.84 -10.29
CA LEU A 14 8.53 -11.64 -11.10
C LEU A 14 9.65 -11.89 -12.13
N GLU A 15 10.76 -12.49 -11.70
CA GLU A 15 11.86 -12.86 -12.59
C GLU A 15 11.39 -13.79 -13.71
N ARG A 16 10.65 -14.86 -13.37
CA ARG A 16 10.09 -15.78 -14.37
C ARG A 16 9.05 -15.11 -15.28
N ALA A 17 8.22 -14.23 -14.76
CA ALA A 17 7.20 -13.55 -15.55
C ALA A 17 7.81 -12.55 -16.53
N LEU A 18 8.99 -12.00 -16.23
CA LEU A 18 9.70 -11.07 -17.10
C LEU A 18 10.67 -11.76 -18.08
N SER A 19 11.09 -13.02 -17.82
CA SER A 19 12.13 -13.71 -18.61
C SER A 19 11.79 -13.84 -20.09
N ASP A 20 10.51 -13.99 -20.41
CA ASP A 20 10.03 -14.17 -21.78
C ASP A 20 9.43 -12.91 -22.37
N THR A 21 9.78 -11.75 -21.81
CA THR A 21 9.31 -10.43 -22.24
C THR A 21 10.46 -9.50 -22.49
N ASP A 22 10.22 -8.43 -23.25
CA ASP A 22 11.15 -7.31 -23.41
C ASP A 22 10.96 -6.18 -22.36
N TRP A 23 10.10 -6.40 -21.36
CA TRP A 23 9.96 -5.52 -20.20
C TRP A 23 11.21 -5.57 -19.33
N ARG A 24 11.69 -4.43 -18.85
CA ARG A 24 12.87 -4.34 -17.99
C ARG A 24 12.50 -3.79 -16.63
N LEU A 25 12.85 -4.51 -15.57
CA LEU A 25 12.74 -4.03 -14.21
C LEU A 25 13.94 -3.16 -13.86
N LEU A 26 13.69 -1.92 -13.49
CA LEU A 26 14.75 -0.99 -13.07
C LEU A 26 14.80 -0.89 -11.55
N TRP A 27 13.68 -0.67 -10.91
CA TRP A 27 13.60 -0.47 -9.45
C TRP A 27 12.44 -1.24 -8.86
N PHE A 28 12.62 -1.70 -7.62
CA PHE A 28 11.52 -2.28 -6.86
C PHE A 28 11.61 -1.99 -5.38
N ALA A 29 10.45 -2.01 -4.70
CA ALA A 29 10.32 -2.11 -3.26
C ALA A 29 9.18 -3.07 -2.91
N LEU A 30 9.49 -4.14 -2.19
CA LEU A 30 8.55 -5.15 -1.73
C LEU A 30 8.11 -4.83 -0.31
N MET A 31 7.09 -4.00 -0.19
CA MET A 31 6.54 -3.59 1.10
C MET A 31 5.70 -4.70 1.73
N GLN A 32 5.26 -4.53 2.96
CA GLN A 32 4.45 -5.57 3.64
C GLN A 32 3.10 -5.80 2.95
N THR A 33 2.49 -4.75 2.45
CA THR A 33 1.12 -4.76 1.93
C THR A 33 1.02 -4.55 0.42
N HIS A 34 2.04 -3.99 -0.19
CA HIS A 34 2.07 -3.63 -1.61
C HIS A 34 3.48 -3.74 -2.18
N THR A 35 3.58 -3.59 -3.49
CA THR A 35 4.85 -3.57 -4.21
C THR A 35 4.92 -2.33 -5.10
N HIS A 36 6.11 -1.77 -5.20
CA HIS A 36 6.44 -0.76 -6.20
C HIS A 36 7.39 -1.38 -7.21
N LEU A 37 7.09 -1.22 -8.49
CA LEU A 37 7.93 -1.67 -9.59
C LEU A 37 8.15 -0.48 -10.52
N GLY A 38 9.40 -0.13 -10.77
CA GLY A 38 9.80 0.80 -11.82
C GLY A 38 10.23 0.00 -13.04
N LEU A 39 9.56 0.18 -14.15
CA LEU A 39 9.68 -0.64 -15.35
C LEU A 39 9.90 0.21 -16.58
N VAL A 40 10.69 -0.28 -17.53
CA VAL A 40 10.65 0.17 -18.91
C VAL A 40 9.65 -0.72 -19.64
N ALA A 41 8.70 -0.09 -20.33
CA ALA A 41 7.67 -0.81 -21.06
C ALA A 41 8.27 -1.59 -22.26
N GLY A 42 7.83 -2.83 -22.40
CA GLY A 42 8.08 -3.66 -23.55
C GLY A 42 6.96 -3.57 -24.59
N LYS A 43 7.07 -4.36 -25.66
CA LYS A 43 6.08 -4.44 -26.74
C LYS A 43 4.79 -5.13 -26.30
N ASP A 44 4.92 -6.14 -25.45
CA ASP A 44 3.76 -6.87 -24.93
C ASP A 44 2.97 -6.01 -23.93
N PRO A 45 1.63 -6.12 -23.94
CA PRO A 45 0.81 -5.45 -22.92
C PRO A 45 1.17 -5.87 -21.49
N LEU A 46 1.22 -4.91 -20.56
CA LEU A 46 1.55 -5.13 -19.14
C LEU A 46 0.73 -6.29 -18.51
N ASN A 47 -0.54 -6.38 -18.83
CA ASN A 47 -1.44 -7.38 -18.25
C ASN A 47 -1.06 -8.82 -18.63
N LYS A 48 -0.38 -9.04 -19.76
CA LYS A 48 0.00 -10.36 -20.26
C LYS A 48 0.86 -11.13 -19.23
N TRP A 49 1.92 -10.54 -18.75
CA TRP A 49 2.80 -11.16 -17.76
C TRP A 49 2.38 -10.89 -16.31
N LEU A 50 1.74 -9.76 -16.05
CA LEU A 50 1.35 -9.37 -14.70
C LEU A 50 0.22 -10.26 -14.14
N ILE A 51 -0.72 -10.70 -15.00
CA ILE A 51 -1.75 -11.70 -14.62
C ILE A 51 -1.07 -13.00 -14.21
N VAL A 52 -0.08 -13.48 -14.97
CA VAL A 52 0.66 -14.70 -14.66
C VAL A 52 1.36 -14.58 -13.31
N LEU A 53 2.06 -13.48 -13.07
CA LEU A 53 2.73 -13.19 -11.79
C LEU A 53 1.73 -13.19 -10.63
N HIS A 54 0.68 -12.39 -10.73
CA HIS A 54 -0.24 -12.17 -9.60
C HIS A 54 -1.10 -13.41 -9.33
N THR A 55 -1.60 -14.07 -10.37
CA THR A 55 -2.36 -15.32 -10.21
C THR A 55 -1.49 -16.41 -9.62
N GLY A 56 -0.29 -16.61 -10.17
CA GLY A 56 0.64 -17.61 -9.68
C GLY A 56 1.04 -17.37 -8.22
N PHE A 57 1.32 -16.10 -7.84
CA PHE A 57 1.62 -15.76 -6.46
C PHE A 57 0.43 -15.98 -5.53
N ALA A 58 -0.77 -15.61 -5.94
CA ALA A 58 -1.99 -15.80 -5.14
C ALA A 58 -2.28 -17.28 -4.89
N VAL A 59 -2.15 -18.12 -5.92
CA VAL A 59 -2.31 -19.57 -5.79
C VAL A 59 -1.28 -20.15 -4.82
N TRP A 60 0.00 -19.79 -5.01
CA TRP A 60 1.08 -20.27 -4.14
C TRP A 60 0.86 -19.83 -2.69
N LEU A 61 0.49 -18.56 -2.46
CA LEU A 61 0.24 -18.02 -1.13
C LEU A 61 -0.90 -18.78 -0.43
N ASN A 62 -1.99 -19.05 -1.14
CA ASN A 62 -3.15 -19.78 -0.62
C ASN A 62 -2.79 -21.23 -0.28
N LEU A 63 -2.03 -21.92 -1.13
CA LEU A 63 -1.58 -23.28 -0.89
C LEU A 63 -0.63 -23.37 0.32
N ASN A 64 0.34 -22.47 0.40
CA ASN A 64 1.26 -22.42 1.55
C ASN A 64 0.54 -22.00 2.84
N GLY A 65 -0.41 -21.10 2.75
CA GLY A 65 -1.28 -20.73 3.85
C GLY A 65 -2.04 -21.95 4.39
N ARG A 66 -2.71 -22.71 3.52
CA ARG A 66 -3.47 -23.94 3.90
C ARG A 66 -2.56 -24.96 4.58
N ARG A 67 -1.37 -25.24 4.04
CA ARG A 67 -0.40 -26.17 4.64
C ARG A 67 0.02 -25.78 6.05
N LYS A 68 0.00 -24.48 6.38
CA LYS A 68 0.33 -23.93 7.70
C LYS A 68 -0.92 -23.71 8.58
N GLY A 69 -2.08 -24.23 8.18
CA GLY A 69 -3.36 -24.00 8.87
C GLY A 69 -3.87 -22.56 8.74
N LEU A 70 -3.32 -21.80 7.78
CA LEU A 70 -3.60 -20.40 7.54
C LEU A 70 -4.58 -20.28 6.37
N ARG A 71 -5.83 -19.89 6.62
CA ARG A 71 -6.76 -19.56 5.53
C ARG A 71 -6.68 -18.09 5.19
N THR A 72 -6.36 -17.78 3.93
CA THR A 72 -6.58 -16.45 3.37
C THR A 72 -8.07 -16.24 3.17
N ARG A 73 -8.58 -15.07 3.57
CA ARG A 73 -9.98 -14.68 3.33
C ARG A 73 -10.01 -13.57 2.28
N GLY A 74 -10.71 -13.82 1.18
CA GLY A 74 -10.82 -12.87 0.08
C GLY A 74 -9.64 -12.87 -0.90
N PRO A 75 -9.61 -11.93 -1.85
CA PRO A 75 -8.57 -11.84 -2.87
C PRO A 75 -7.23 -11.43 -2.27
N VAL A 76 -6.14 -12.00 -2.77
CA VAL A 76 -4.76 -11.66 -2.36
C VAL A 76 -4.38 -10.25 -2.81
N PHE A 77 -4.85 -9.83 -3.98
CA PHE A 77 -4.68 -8.48 -4.49
C PHE A 77 -6.04 -7.75 -4.48
N ALA A 78 -6.06 -6.52 -3.97
CA ALA A 78 -7.29 -5.77 -3.74
C ALA A 78 -7.99 -5.34 -5.04
N GLY A 79 -7.25 -5.26 -6.15
CA GLY A 79 -7.76 -4.83 -7.44
C GLY A 79 -6.71 -4.84 -8.53
N ARG A 80 -6.96 -4.08 -9.59
CA ARG A 80 -5.99 -3.87 -10.67
C ARG A 80 -4.83 -3.04 -10.16
N PRO A 81 -3.57 -3.31 -10.60
CA PRO A 81 -2.43 -2.49 -10.25
C PRO A 81 -2.61 -1.09 -10.81
N LEU A 82 -2.22 -0.10 -10.01
CA LEU A 82 -2.10 1.27 -10.49
C LEU A 82 -0.87 1.38 -11.38
N THR A 83 -1.05 1.84 -12.60
CA THR A 83 0.02 2.07 -13.55
C THR A 83 0.12 3.57 -13.83
N LEU A 84 1.33 4.12 -13.71
CA LEU A 84 1.64 5.51 -13.97
C LEU A 84 2.78 5.58 -14.97
N ASN A 85 2.67 6.44 -15.97
CA ASN A 85 3.74 6.72 -16.92
C ASN A 85 4.60 7.88 -16.39
N PHE A 86 5.90 7.70 -16.46
CA PHE A 86 6.88 8.72 -16.10
C PHE A 86 7.78 9.02 -17.28
N SER A 87 8.13 10.29 -17.45
CA SER A 87 9.17 10.70 -18.39
C SER A 87 10.56 10.41 -17.82
N ASP A 88 11.56 10.34 -18.70
CA ASP A 88 12.95 10.12 -18.31
C ASP A 88 13.45 11.20 -17.33
N GLU A 89 12.99 12.46 -17.47
CA GLU A 89 13.35 13.55 -16.56
C GLU A 89 12.86 13.30 -15.12
N SER A 90 11.78 12.54 -14.97
CA SER A 90 11.20 12.19 -13.65
C SER A 90 11.74 10.88 -13.09
N ALA A 91 12.55 10.14 -13.85
CA ALA A 91 13.00 8.79 -13.50
C ALA A 91 13.83 8.77 -12.20
N GLY A 92 14.69 9.76 -11.98
CA GLY A 92 15.48 9.87 -10.76
C GLY A 92 14.61 10.02 -9.52
N TYR A 93 13.57 10.85 -9.58
CA TYR A 93 12.62 11.03 -8.49
C TYR A 93 11.81 9.76 -8.21
N LEU A 94 11.42 9.03 -9.27
CA LEU A 94 10.73 7.76 -9.13
C LEU A 94 11.63 6.71 -8.48
N ALA A 95 12.89 6.60 -8.89
CA ALA A 95 13.87 5.72 -8.29
C ALA A 95 14.05 6.01 -6.79
N ALA A 96 14.26 7.29 -6.44
CA ALA A 96 14.38 7.72 -5.06
C ALA A 96 13.11 7.44 -4.25
N TYR A 97 11.93 7.69 -4.83
CA TYR A 97 10.65 7.38 -4.21
C TYR A 97 10.53 5.88 -3.89
N ILE A 98 10.82 5.01 -4.86
CA ILE A 98 10.73 3.56 -4.69
C ILE A 98 11.72 3.09 -3.61
N HIS A 99 12.99 3.51 -3.69
CA HIS A 99 14.03 3.07 -2.76
C HIS A 99 13.84 3.60 -1.34
N ASN A 100 13.26 4.80 -1.16
CA ASN A 100 12.97 5.39 0.14
C ASN A 100 11.65 4.92 0.76
N ASN A 101 10.84 4.11 0.09
CA ASN A 101 9.58 3.62 0.66
C ASN A 101 9.73 2.96 2.04
N PRO A 102 10.72 2.06 2.28
CA PRO A 102 10.90 1.48 3.61
C PRO A 102 11.30 2.51 4.69
N VAL A 103 12.05 3.55 4.32
CA VAL A 103 12.43 4.65 5.23
C VAL A 103 11.18 5.47 5.58
N ARG A 104 10.37 5.81 4.58
CA ARG A 104 9.10 6.54 4.76
C ARG A 104 8.10 5.76 5.59
N ALA A 105 8.07 4.44 5.45
CA ALA A 105 7.29 3.54 6.29
C ALA A 105 7.91 3.31 7.68
N ARG A 106 9.03 3.97 8.00
CA ARG A 106 9.78 3.83 9.27
C ARG A 106 10.21 2.40 9.59
N LEU A 107 10.40 1.57 8.56
CA LEU A 107 10.86 0.19 8.71
C LEU A 107 12.38 0.10 8.85
N VAL A 108 13.10 1.04 8.23
CA VAL A 108 14.55 1.18 8.28
C VAL A 108 14.94 2.65 8.35
N LYS A 109 16.18 2.93 8.79
CA LYS A 109 16.71 4.31 8.88
C LYS A 109 17.29 4.83 7.56
N SER A 110 17.77 3.92 6.70
CA SER A 110 18.36 4.22 5.39
C SER A 110 17.88 3.22 4.35
N PRO A 111 17.75 3.59 3.07
CA PRO A 111 17.39 2.66 2.00
C PRO A 111 18.41 1.50 1.86
N SER A 112 19.68 1.72 2.17
CA SER A 112 20.70 0.68 2.19
C SER A 112 20.51 -0.40 3.27
N ASN A 113 19.68 -0.13 4.28
CA ASN A 113 19.35 -1.09 5.34
C ASN A 113 18.16 -2.00 4.97
N SER A 114 17.51 -1.77 3.83
CA SER A 114 16.40 -2.58 3.37
C SER A 114 16.86 -3.67 2.40
N THR A 115 16.68 -4.94 2.77
CA THR A 115 16.94 -6.10 1.90
C THR A 115 15.80 -6.36 0.90
N TRP A 116 14.72 -5.57 0.97
CA TRP A 116 13.52 -5.78 0.14
C TRP A 116 13.26 -4.64 -0.85
N THR A 117 14.34 -3.92 -1.19
CA THR A 117 14.37 -2.98 -2.31
C THR A 117 15.56 -3.33 -3.22
N SER A 118 15.50 -2.88 -4.47
CA SER A 118 16.63 -3.01 -5.40
C SER A 118 17.83 -2.13 -5.01
N HIS A 119 17.71 -1.24 -4.03
CA HIS A 119 18.75 -0.26 -3.69
C HIS A 119 20.10 -0.90 -3.36
N ARG A 120 20.10 -1.98 -2.56
CA ARG A 120 21.34 -2.68 -2.18
C ARG A 120 22.04 -3.33 -3.37
N ALA A 121 21.28 -3.81 -4.37
CA ALA A 121 21.85 -4.33 -5.61
C ALA A 121 22.51 -3.22 -6.46
N TYR A 122 21.96 -1.99 -6.42
CA TYR A 122 22.59 -0.82 -7.01
C TYR A 122 23.92 -0.47 -6.36
N LEU A 123 24.04 -0.67 -5.06
CA LEU A 123 25.29 -0.44 -4.32
C LEU A 123 26.27 -1.61 -4.37
N GLY A 124 25.90 -2.73 -5.01
CA GLY A 124 26.70 -3.95 -5.02
C GLY A 124 26.76 -4.67 -3.65
N LEU A 125 25.87 -4.34 -2.72
CA LEU A 125 25.80 -4.93 -1.38
C LEU A 125 25.03 -6.25 -1.35
N ASP A 126 24.15 -6.49 -2.33
CA ASP A 126 23.38 -7.71 -2.49
C ASP A 126 23.51 -8.25 -3.92
N PRO A 127 23.36 -9.58 -4.12
CA PRO A 127 23.26 -10.16 -5.45
C PRO A 127 22.13 -9.51 -6.25
N ARG A 128 22.42 -9.22 -7.50
CA ARG A 128 21.46 -8.63 -8.43
C ARG A 128 20.49 -9.70 -8.93
N PRO A 129 19.16 -9.55 -8.76
CA PRO A 129 18.17 -10.38 -9.45
C PRO A 129 18.40 -10.35 -10.97
N LYS A 130 18.24 -11.47 -11.66
CA LYS A 130 18.51 -11.53 -13.12
C LYS A 130 17.62 -10.59 -13.94
N CYS A 131 16.39 -10.38 -13.50
CA CYS A 131 15.44 -9.46 -14.14
C CYS A 131 15.73 -7.98 -13.89
N LEU A 132 16.67 -7.63 -12.97
CA LEU A 132 16.97 -6.25 -12.59
C LEU A 132 18.05 -5.65 -13.49
N ASP A 133 17.70 -4.66 -14.29
CA ASP A 133 18.62 -3.92 -15.16
C ASP A 133 19.18 -2.68 -14.45
N VAL A 134 20.21 -2.92 -13.62
CA VAL A 134 20.90 -1.86 -12.85
C VAL A 134 21.55 -0.84 -13.77
N LYS A 135 22.19 -1.30 -14.87
CA LYS A 135 22.89 -0.43 -15.80
C LYS A 135 21.91 0.57 -16.40
N ARG A 136 20.80 0.08 -16.97
CA ARG A 136 19.77 0.95 -17.55
C ARG A 136 19.12 1.86 -16.51
N GLY A 137 18.92 1.37 -15.29
CA GLY A 137 18.36 2.17 -14.22
C GLY A 137 19.28 3.31 -13.76
N LEU A 138 20.59 3.12 -13.80
CA LEU A 138 21.57 4.19 -13.56
C LEU A 138 21.61 5.17 -14.74
N GLU A 139 21.71 4.70 -15.98
CA GLU A 139 21.73 5.53 -17.19
C GLU A 139 20.54 6.49 -17.23
N ILE A 140 19.31 5.98 -17.02
CA ILE A 140 18.09 6.80 -17.02
C ILE A 140 18.08 7.87 -15.92
N THR A 141 18.79 7.62 -14.82
CA THR A 141 18.95 8.60 -13.72
C THR A 141 20.17 9.50 -13.89
N GLY A 142 20.84 9.45 -15.03
CA GLY A 142 22.00 10.28 -15.34
C GLY A 142 23.30 9.81 -14.68
N ASN A 143 23.37 8.53 -14.27
CA ASN A 143 24.56 7.97 -13.65
C ASN A 143 25.16 6.84 -14.50
N GLU A 144 26.45 6.65 -14.40
CA GLU A 144 27.14 5.53 -15.05
C GLU A 144 27.18 4.30 -14.11
N ASP A 145 27.28 3.11 -14.70
CA ASP A 145 27.46 1.86 -13.93
C ASP A 145 28.92 1.68 -13.46
N THR A 146 29.42 2.67 -12.73
CA THR A 146 30.73 2.72 -12.08
C THR A 146 30.56 2.84 -10.58
N ALA A 147 31.62 2.61 -9.81
CA ALA A 147 31.58 2.79 -8.36
C ALA A 147 31.19 4.22 -7.97
N THR A 148 31.74 5.22 -8.68
CA THR A 148 31.41 6.66 -8.46
C THR A 148 29.97 6.96 -8.83
N GLY A 149 29.46 6.47 -9.98
CA GLY A 149 28.09 6.68 -10.40
C GLY A 149 27.08 6.03 -9.47
N ARG A 150 27.37 4.84 -8.95
CA ARG A 150 26.54 4.16 -7.95
C ARG A 150 26.51 4.92 -6.61
N LEU A 151 27.63 5.51 -6.20
CA LEU A 151 27.70 6.36 -5.01
C LEU A 151 26.90 7.64 -5.21
N ALA A 152 27.05 8.33 -6.35
CA ALA A 152 26.28 9.53 -6.70
C ALA A 152 24.76 9.23 -6.70
N PHE A 153 24.36 8.10 -7.27
CA PHE A 153 22.98 7.64 -7.21
C PHE A 153 22.50 7.42 -5.77
N HIS A 154 23.33 6.82 -4.91
CA HIS A 154 23.01 6.64 -3.49
C HIS A 154 22.80 7.96 -2.77
N GLU A 155 23.71 8.90 -2.92
CA GLU A 155 23.62 10.23 -2.35
C GLU A 155 22.37 10.98 -2.81
N PHE A 156 22.05 10.88 -4.10
CA PHE A 156 20.81 11.42 -4.64
C PHE A 156 19.59 10.80 -3.96
N VAL A 157 19.52 9.48 -3.82
CA VAL A 157 18.41 8.79 -3.14
C VAL A 157 18.30 9.25 -1.68
N LEU A 158 19.43 9.39 -0.97
CA LEU A 158 19.47 9.87 0.42
C LEU A 158 18.97 11.31 0.52
N SER A 159 19.38 12.19 -0.39
CA SER A 159 18.96 13.61 -0.38
C SER A 159 17.44 13.77 -0.57
N ARG A 160 16.76 12.74 -1.05
CA ARG A 160 15.30 12.72 -1.28
C ARG A 160 14.51 11.99 -0.17
N ILE A 161 15.14 11.67 0.95
CA ILE A 161 14.41 11.18 2.13
C ILE A 161 13.49 12.32 2.61
N GLY A 162 12.18 12.04 2.68
CA GLY A 162 11.17 13.07 3.04
C GLY A 162 10.67 13.91 1.86
N ASP A 163 11.25 13.77 0.66
CA ASP A 163 10.72 14.41 -0.53
C ASP A 163 9.45 13.67 -1.02
N TYR A 164 8.35 14.41 -1.12
CA TYR A 164 7.05 13.91 -1.58
C TYR A 164 6.73 14.31 -3.02
N THR A 165 7.70 14.83 -3.78
CA THR A 165 7.51 15.34 -5.14
C THR A 165 6.91 14.29 -6.07
N CYS A 166 7.40 13.04 -6.00
CA CYS A 166 6.83 11.93 -6.76
C CYS A 166 5.37 11.62 -6.43
N ARG A 167 4.95 11.85 -5.18
CA ARG A 167 3.53 11.73 -4.81
C ARG A 167 2.70 12.79 -5.53
N GLY A 168 3.21 14.01 -5.62
CA GLY A 168 2.59 15.09 -6.40
C GLY A 168 2.49 14.77 -7.89
N PHE A 169 3.52 14.17 -8.49
CA PHE A 169 3.50 13.70 -9.88
C PHE A 169 2.47 12.59 -10.09
N ALA A 170 2.45 11.59 -9.22
CA ALA A 170 1.48 10.51 -9.28
C ALA A 170 0.04 11.02 -9.22
N VAL A 171 -0.24 12.00 -8.36
CA VAL A 171 -1.56 12.65 -8.27
C VAL A 171 -1.90 13.42 -9.54
N LYS A 172 -0.94 14.17 -10.10
CA LYS A 172 -1.13 14.93 -11.34
C LYS A 172 -1.36 14.00 -12.54
N GLU A 173 -0.57 12.93 -12.66
CA GLU A 173 -0.73 11.96 -13.76
C GLU A 173 -2.05 11.19 -13.65
N LEU A 174 -2.48 10.82 -12.45
CA LEU A 174 -3.81 10.26 -12.24
C LEU A 174 -4.94 11.23 -12.62
N ALA A 175 -4.76 12.51 -12.32
CA ALA A 175 -5.73 13.53 -12.73
C ALA A 175 -5.82 13.60 -14.26
N LYS A 176 -4.68 13.62 -14.98
CA LYS A 176 -4.63 13.61 -16.45
C LYS A 176 -5.27 12.36 -17.06
N VAL A 177 -4.97 11.17 -16.52
CA VAL A 177 -5.57 9.91 -16.97
C VAL A 177 -7.09 9.93 -16.76
N ARG A 178 -7.57 10.48 -15.66
CA ARG A 178 -9.01 10.64 -15.40
C ARG A 178 -9.66 11.61 -16.39
N GLU A 179 -9.01 12.72 -16.70
CA GLU A 179 -9.50 13.70 -17.65
C GLU A 179 -9.56 13.10 -19.06
N SER A 180 -8.51 12.43 -19.49
CA SER A 180 -8.47 11.71 -20.79
C SER A 180 -9.52 10.60 -20.88
N LEU A 181 -9.78 9.85 -19.80
CA LEU A 181 -10.82 8.83 -19.78
C LEU A 181 -12.24 9.44 -19.77
N ARG A 182 -12.42 10.61 -19.15
CA ARG A 182 -13.69 11.33 -19.14
C ARG A 182 -14.07 11.82 -20.54
N ASP A 183 -13.09 12.29 -21.29
CA ASP A 183 -13.28 12.74 -22.68
C ASP A 183 -13.58 11.60 -23.66
N GLN A 184 -13.15 10.36 -23.33
CA GLN A 184 -13.37 9.16 -24.15
C GLN A 184 -14.66 8.40 -23.81
N LEU A 185 -15.28 8.67 -22.66
CA LEU A 185 -16.48 7.99 -22.20
C LEU A 185 -17.72 8.78 -22.58
N SER A 186 -18.58 8.18 -23.39
CA SER A 186 -19.89 8.72 -23.75
C SER A 186 -20.77 8.88 -22.49
N PRO A 187 -21.69 9.87 -22.42
CA PRO A 187 -22.49 10.19 -21.23
C PRO A 187 -23.29 9.01 -20.62
N ALA A 188 -23.52 7.97 -21.40
CA ALA A 188 -24.25 6.76 -20.93
C ALA A 188 -23.47 5.90 -19.92
N VAL A 189 -22.18 6.13 -19.73
CA VAL A 189 -21.34 5.34 -18.81
C VAL A 189 -21.13 6.02 -17.45
N GLU A 190 -21.65 7.25 -17.27
CA GLU A 190 -21.56 7.97 -15.98
C GLU A 190 -22.32 7.27 -14.84
N LEU A 191 -23.29 6.42 -15.14
CA LEU A 191 -24.09 5.70 -14.14
C LEU A 191 -23.40 4.51 -13.48
N CYS A 192 -22.24 4.07 -13.97
CA CYS A 192 -21.49 2.90 -13.46
C CYS A 192 -20.06 3.22 -13.04
N SER A 193 -19.63 4.45 -13.05
CA SER A 193 -18.30 4.82 -12.53
C SER A 193 -18.34 4.71 -11.00
N PRO A 194 -17.51 3.86 -10.38
CA PRO A 194 -17.29 3.99 -8.95
C PRO A 194 -16.75 5.39 -8.73
N THR A 195 -17.46 6.20 -7.96
CA THR A 195 -16.97 7.47 -7.43
C THR A 195 -15.69 7.16 -6.67
N ILE A 196 -14.56 7.28 -7.37
CA ILE A 196 -13.27 7.25 -6.70
C ILE A 196 -13.19 8.61 -6.04
N ASP A 197 -13.54 8.62 -4.77
CA ASP A 197 -13.43 9.77 -3.90
C ASP A 197 -12.01 10.36 -4.01
N LYS A 198 -11.90 11.68 -4.09
CA LYS A 198 -10.61 12.38 -4.11
C LYS A 198 -9.71 12.05 -2.90
N THR A 199 -10.30 11.49 -1.84
CA THR A 199 -9.63 10.99 -0.64
C THR A 199 -9.05 9.59 -0.80
N SER A 200 -9.48 8.79 -1.78
CA SER A 200 -8.90 7.47 -2.07
C SER A 200 -7.53 7.54 -2.79
N VAL A 201 -7.03 8.75 -3.03
CA VAL A 201 -5.63 8.99 -3.42
C VAL A 201 -4.66 8.81 -2.23
N HIS A 202 -5.13 8.56 -1.04
CA HIS A 202 -4.36 7.86 -0.03
C HIS A 202 -4.14 6.43 -0.51
N TYR A 203 -2.98 6.22 -1.08
CA TYR A 203 -2.42 4.92 -1.39
C TYR A 203 -2.08 4.15 -0.10
N ASP A 204 -3.05 3.98 0.77
CA ASP A 204 -3.19 2.76 1.49
C ASP A 204 -3.73 1.77 0.47
N PHE A 205 -2.82 1.25 -0.35
CA PHE A 205 -3.08 -0.01 -0.99
C PHE A 205 -3.47 -0.95 0.13
N ASP A 206 -4.76 -1.21 0.20
CA ASP A 206 -5.35 -2.08 1.17
C ASP A 206 -4.39 -3.24 1.42
N VAL A 207 -4.02 -3.41 2.67
CA VAL A 207 -3.43 -4.66 3.17
C VAL A 207 -4.16 -5.77 2.45
N PRO A 208 -3.47 -6.65 1.72
CA PRO A 208 -4.13 -7.76 1.07
C PRO A 208 -5.05 -8.39 2.10
N ARG A 209 -6.36 -8.36 1.88
CA ARG A 209 -7.39 -8.80 2.84
C ARG A 209 -7.26 -10.27 3.24
N GLY A 210 -6.10 -10.85 3.15
CA GLY A 210 -5.83 -12.24 3.37
C GLY A 210 -4.65 -12.58 4.24
N ILE A 211 -3.81 -11.61 4.59
CA ILE A 211 -2.68 -11.86 5.49
C ILE A 211 -2.97 -11.14 6.81
N CYS A 212 -3.81 -11.77 7.63
CA CYS A 212 -4.10 -11.29 8.97
C CYS A 212 -2.83 -11.35 9.84
N LEU A 213 -2.23 -10.20 10.09
CA LEU A 213 -1.11 -10.05 11.03
C LEU A 213 -1.52 -10.23 12.49
N ARG A 214 -2.82 -10.37 12.76
CA ARG A 214 -3.38 -10.29 14.12
C ARG A 214 -4.30 -11.47 14.43
N ARG A 215 -3.77 -12.66 14.27
CA ARG A 215 -4.49 -13.90 14.48
C ARG A 215 -5.00 -14.13 15.89
N ASN A 216 -4.44 -13.48 16.87
CA ASN A 216 -4.71 -13.76 18.28
C ASN A 216 -5.52 -12.67 18.98
N PHE A 217 -5.92 -11.60 18.28
CA PHE A 217 -6.77 -10.62 18.94
C PHE A 217 -8.14 -11.23 19.26
N ARG A 218 -8.36 -11.57 20.53
CA ARG A 218 -9.62 -12.10 21.07
C ARG A 218 -10.53 -11.00 21.63
N GLY A 219 -10.15 -9.74 21.45
CA GLY A 219 -10.89 -8.62 22.01
C GLY A 219 -12.26 -8.39 21.37
N THR A 220 -13.10 -7.68 22.12
CA THR A 220 -14.47 -7.34 21.76
C THR A 220 -14.56 -5.93 21.18
N PRO A 221 -15.64 -5.59 20.42
CA PRO A 221 -15.88 -4.22 19.98
C PRO A 221 -15.93 -3.24 21.17
N ASP A 222 -16.41 -3.66 22.31
CA ASP A 222 -16.51 -2.83 23.51
C ASP A 222 -15.16 -2.37 24.04
N GLN A 223 -14.14 -3.23 23.99
CA GLN A 223 -12.78 -2.84 24.36
C GLN A 223 -12.23 -1.74 23.42
N VAL A 224 -12.54 -1.82 22.13
CA VAL A 224 -12.17 -0.77 21.18
C VAL A 224 -12.94 0.52 21.50
N LEU A 225 -14.23 0.44 21.80
CA LEU A 225 -15.04 1.61 22.14
C LEU A 225 -14.56 2.31 23.41
N HIS A 226 -14.13 1.55 24.43
CA HIS A 226 -13.53 2.11 25.64
C HIS A 226 -12.23 2.87 25.35
N LEU A 227 -11.32 2.28 24.58
CA LEU A 227 -10.08 2.96 24.20
C LEU A 227 -10.34 4.19 23.34
N VAL A 228 -11.35 4.14 22.45
CA VAL A 228 -11.76 5.31 21.69
C VAL A 228 -12.30 6.41 22.61
N ALA A 229 -13.11 6.06 23.58
CA ALA A 229 -13.65 7.01 24.57
C ALA A 229 -12.52 7.69 25.37
N GLU A 230 -11.56 6.93 25.87
CA GLU A 230 -10.39 7.46 26.58
C GLU A 230 -9.56 8.43 25.72
N LEU A 231 -9.32 8.07 24.46
CA LEU A 231 -8.44 8.85 23.58
C LEU A 231 -9.12 10.05 22.92
N THR A 232 -10.45 10.03 22.79
CA THR A 232 -11.20 11.11 22.13
C THR A 232 -11.98 11.99 23.09
N GLY A 233 -12.13 11.60 24.35
CA GLY A 233 -12.96 12.28 25.34
C GLY A 233 -14.47 12.18 25.08
N VAL A 234 -14.89 11.31 24.14
CA VAL A 234 -16.32 11.06 23.82
C VAL A 234 -16.76 9.79 24.54
N SER A 235 -17.80 9.86 25.38
CA SER A 235 -18.25 8.70 26.14
C SER A 235 -18.75 7.56 25.25
N THR A 236 -18.69 6.33 25.75
CA THR A 236 -19.20 5.15 25.03
C THR A 236 -20.70 5.25 24.77
N GLU A 237 -21.45 5.89 25.66
CA GLU A 237 -22.88 6.16 25.53
C GLU A 237 -23.17 7.11 24.36
N GLU A 238 -22.37 8.18 24.21
CA GLU A 238 -22.48 9.10 23.09
C GLU A 238 -22.11 8.42 21.76
N ILE A 239 -21.05 7.59 21.75
CA ILE A 239 -20.65 6.82 20.57
C ILE A 239 -21.78 5.87 20.13
N ARG A 240 -22.49 5.23 21.07
CA ARG A 240 -23.62 4.33 20.82
C ARG A 240 -24.94 5.08 20.59
N GLY A 241 -25.02 6.32 21.02
CA GLY A 241 -26.24 7.12 21.00
C GLY A 241 -26.60 7.62 19.58
N ARG A 242 -27.59 8.52 19.53
CA ARG A 242 -28.08 9.12 18.26
C ARG A 242 -27.37 10.44 17.90
N ALA A 243 -26.46 10.92 18.74
CA ALA A 243 -25.74 12.16 18.50
C ALA A 243 -24.95 12.12 17.19
N ARG A 244 -24.95 13.24 16.47
CA ARG A 244 -24.28 13.39 15.15
C ARG A 244 -23.35 14.60 15.11
N ASN A 245 -22.92 15.10 16.27
CA ASN A 245 -21.94 16.17 16.31
C ASN A 245 -20.57 15.68 15.78
N ARG A 246 -19.70 16.61 15.42
CA ARG A 246 -18.40 16.34 14.78
C ARG A 246 -17.52 15.42 15.64
N ALA A 247 -17.52 15.59 16.96
CA ALA A 247 -16.71 14.79 17.88
C ALA A 247 -17.17 13.32 17.89
N VAL A 248 -18.49 13.08 18.01
CA VAL A 248 -19.05 11.72 17.99
C VAL A 248 -18.84 11.02 16.65
N VAL A 249 -19.02 11.75 15.54
CA VAL A 249 -18.76 11.19 14.20
C VAL A 249 -17.29 10.82 14.05
N ARG A 250 -16.37 11.66 14.54
CA ARG A 250 -14.93 11.40 14.57
C ARG A 250 -14.60 10.15 15.40
N ALA A 251 -15.12 10.05 16.61
CA ALA A 251 -14.91 8.89 17.49
C ALA A 251 -15.42 7.59 16.83
N ARG A 252 -16.59 7.60 16.21
CA ARG A 252 -17.12 6.46 15.44
C ARG A 252 -16.22 6.08 14.27
N ARG A 253 -15.65 7.05 13.55
CA ARG A 253 -14.68 6.79 12.48
C ARG A 253 -13.46 6.07 13.00
N VAL A 254 -12.88 6.56 14.10
CA VAL A 254 -11.71 5.93 14.74
C VAL A 254 -12.03 4.49 15.15
N ALA A 255 -13.20 4.24 15.78
CA ALA A 255 -13.64 2.92 16.18
C ALA A 255 -13.76 1.94 15.00
N VAL A 256 -14.44 2.37 13.94
CA VAL A 256 -14.66 1.55 12.74
C VAL A 256 -13.34 1.23 12.05
N LEU A 257 -12.45 2.22 11.92
CA LEU A 257 -11.12 2.03 11.32
C LEU A 257 -10.23 1.10 12.14
N ALA A 258 -10.17 1.30 13.46
CA ALA A 258 -9.39 0.43 14.35
C ALA A 258 -9.90 -1.02 14.26
N TRP A 259 -11.21 -1.23 14.32
CA TRP A 259 -11.84 -2.54 14.19
C TRP A 259 -11.56 -3.21 12.84
N ARG A 260 -11.66 -2.43 11.78
CA ARG A 260 -11.33 -2.89 10.43
C ARG A 260 -9.87 -3.29 10.28
N ARG A 261 -8.96 -2.55 10.90
CA ARG A 261 -7.52 -2.88 10.89
C ARG A 261 -7.17 -4.11 11.73
N LEU A 262 -8.06 -4.53 12.62
CA LEU A 262 -8.00 -5.83 13.31
C LEU A 262 -8.54 -6.97 12.44
N ASP A 263 -8.89 -6.72 11.17
CA ASP A 263 -9.51 -7.66 10.22
C ASP A 263 -10.83 -8.25 10.74
N ARG A 264 -11.60 -7.44 11.48
CA ARG A 264 -12.88 -7.83 12.06
C ARG A 264 -14.06 -7.35 11.21
N SER A 265 -15.17 -8.05 11.36
CA SER A 265 -16.41 -7.75 10.63
C SER A 265 -17.01 -6.40 11.05
N LEU A 266 -17.35 -5.55 10.07
CA LEU A 266 -18.09 -4.32 10.34
C LEU A 266 -19.47 -4.58 10.97
N VAL A 267 -20.02 -5.78 10.83
CA VAL A 267 -21.30 -6.15 11.44
C VAL A 267 -21.21 -6.09 12.96
N GLU A 268 -20.13 -6.63 13.55
CA GLU A 268 -19.91 -6.61 15.00
C GLU A 268 -19.77 -5.19 15.54
N MET A 269 -18.93 -4.36 14.90
CA MET A 269 -18.72 -2.98 15.32
C MET A 269 -19.96 -2.09 15.11
N SER A 270 -20.68 -2.28 13.98
CA SER A 270 -21.91 -1.53 13.74
C SER A 270 -22.99 -1.87 14.77
N ALA A 271 -23.12 -3.13 15.14
CA ALA A 271 -24.02 -3.57 16.22
C ALA A 271 -23.64 -2.95 17.58
N ALA A 272 -22.36 -2.98 17.93
CA ALA A 272 -21.83 -2.41 19.17
C ALA A 272 -22.05 -0.88 19.26
N MET A 273 -22.06 -0.17 18.15
CA MET A 273 -22.33 1.27 18.08
C MET A 273 -23.81 1.60 17.83
N SER A 274 -24.69 0.62 17.71
CA SER A 274 -26.11 0.81 17.41
C SER A 274 -26.36 1.60 16.10
N ILE A 275 -25.51 1.39 15.10
CA ILE A 275 -25.65 2.00 13.75
C ILE A 275 -25.82 0.92 12.68
N SER A 276 -26.40 1.28 11.55
CA SER A 276 -26.53 0.35 10.42
C SER A 276 -25.19 0.06 9.75
N ARG A 277 -25.04 -1.12 9.14
CA ARG A 277 -23.85 -1.48 8.36
C ARG A 277 -23.52 -0.48 7.23
N PRO A 278 -24.51 0.02 6.46
CA PRO A 278 -24.25 1.10 5.49
C PRO A 278 -23.69 2.38 6.15
N ALA A 279 -24.17 2.75 7.33
CA ALA A 279 -23.66 3.90 8.08
C ALA A 279 -22.19 3.68 8.51
N ALA A 280 -21.84 2.49 8.99
CA ALA A 280 -20.45 2.14 9.32
C ALA A 280 -19.54 2.17 8.06
N THR A 281 -20.03 1.71 6.93
CA THR A 281 -19.31 1.78 5.64
C THR A 281 -19.11 3.25 5.21
N TRP A 282 -20.16 4.08 5.35
CA TRP A 282 -20.10 5.50 5.04
C TRP A 282 -19.03 6.23 5.88
N LEU A 283 -18.90 5.90 7.18
CA LEU A 283 -17.87 6.49 8.05
C LEU A 283 -16.44 6.25 7.54
N ILE A 284 -16.19 5.11 6.90
CA ILE A 284 -14.89 4.80 6.27
C ILE A 284 -14.69 5.53 4.96
N GLN A 285 -15.75 5.59 4.14
CA GLN A 285 -15.69 6.17 2.79
C GLN A 285 -15.55 7.70 2.80
N HIS A 286 -16.04 8.36 3.85
CA HIS A 286 -16.06 9.82 3.97
C HIS A 286 -15.09 10.27 5.09
N LEU A 287 -13.87 9.75 5.10
CA LEU A 287 -12.81 10.24 5.97
C LEU A 287 -12.51 11.71 5.64
N ASP A 288 -12.39 12.52 6.67
CA ASP A 288 -11.98 13.90 6.53
C ASP A 288 -10.46 13.95 6.28
N PRO A 289 -10.01 14.36 5.08
CA PRO A 289 -8.57 14.39 4.77
C PRO A 289 -7.81 15.46 5.58
N SER A 290 -8.55 16.38 6.20
CA SER A 290 -7.99 17.45 7.03
C SER A 290 -7.79 17.05 8.50
N ASP A 291 -8.15 15.80 8.89
CA ASP A 291 -7.95 15.30 10.25
C ASP A 291 -6.79 14.28 10.29
N PRO A 292 -5.52 14.76 10.41
CA PRO A 292 -4.35 13.89 10.43
C PRO A 292 -4.27 13.01 11.68
N ASP A 293 -5.01 13.36 12.73
CA ASP A 293 -4.93 12.69 14.03
C ASP A 293 -5.70 11.37 14.06
N ILE A 294 -6.62 11.13 13.13
CA ILE A 294 -7.38 9.85 13.09
C ILE A 294 -6.44 8.66 13.00
N GLU A 295 -5.43 8.72 12.14
CA GLU A 295 -4.46 7.65 11.98
C GLU A 295 -3.57 7.44 13.22
N ILE A 296 -3.24 8.55 13.89
CA ILE A 296 -2.50 8.51 15.16
C ILE A 296 -3.34 7.80 16.23
N LEU A 297 -4.61 8.18 16.35
CA LEU A 297 -5.53 7.57 17.31
C LEU A 297 -5.73 6.07 17.03
N VAL A 298 -5.98 5.71 15.78
CA VAL A 298 -6.11 4.31 15.35
C VAL A 298 -4.84 3.52 15.71
N SER A 299 -3.67 4.05 15.44
CA SER A 299 -2.39 3.40 15.75
C SER A 299 -2.19 3.20 17.25
N ARG A 300 -2.57 4.19 18.08
CA ARG A 300 -2.50 4.10 19.54
C ARG A 300 -3.45 3.01 20.09
N ILE A 301 -4.68 2.95 19.57
CA ILE A 301 -5.64 1.90 19.94
C ILE A 301 -5.09 0.52 19.58
N LEU A 302 -4.54 0.37 18.38
CA LEU A 302 -4.01 -0.91 17.93
C LEU A 302 -2.81 -1.36 18.79
N ASN A 303 -1.95 -0.43 19.19
CA ASN A 303 -0.82 -0.72 20.06
C ASN A 303 -1.29 -1.11 21.48
N ALA A 304 -2.25 -0.39 22.06
CA ALA A 304 -2.81 -0.71 23.37
C ALA A 304 -3.44 -2.11 23.40
N LEU A 305 -4.19 -2.47 22.35
CA LEU A 305 -4.82 -3.79 22.22
C LEU A 305 -3.82 -4.95 22.01
N THR A 306 -2.62 -4.66 21.49
CA THR A 306 -1.58 -5.68 21.28
C THR A 306 -0.59 -5.78 22.42
N SER A 307 -0.46 -4.76 23.25
CA SER A 307 0.44 -4.76 24.42
C SER A 307 -0.20 -5.40 25.67
N SER A 308 -1.52 -5.62 25.65
CA SER A 308 -2.28 -6.20 26.77
C SER A 308 -2.51 -7.71 26.62
N GLN A 309 -1.83 -8.38 25.69
CA GLN A 309 -1.83 -9.83 25.46
C GLN A 309 -0.42 -10.41 25.59
#